data_ddd17ddf9d3f607d980febd48e18d579
#
_entry.id   ddd17ddf9d3f607d980febd48e18d579
#
_cell.length_a   1.000
_cell.length_b   1.000
_cell.length_c   1.000
_cell.angle_alpha   90.00
_cell.angle_beta   90.00
_cell.angle_gamma   90.00
#
_symmetry.space_group_name_H-M   'P 1'
#
loop_
_entity.id
_entity.type
_entity.pdbx_description
1 polymer ?
#
loop_
_entity_poly.entity_id
_entity_poly.type
_entity_poly.pdbx_seq_one_letter_code
_entity_poly.pdbx_strand_id
1 'polypeptide(L)'
;MTPIDPAGFEALYRADPDPWRTWSSPFEAHKRRMLLAACGPGKHGRVLDLACGSGATTAALADRALRLHAVDSSASALAVARERCAARSNITFIQGDLPEAMPRGPYDLIVMSELAYYLRPRALDRLCRGIERAMAPGGRMVLLHHHVRFPDAAQMPAAVHSRIMLRLAGSVVRRHTHRDRLWRCEAVARIA
;
A
#
# COMPACT_ATOMS: atom_id res chain seq x y z
N MET A 1 -17.34 16.15 7.83
CA MET A 1 -16.24 16.37 6.85
C MET A 1 -16.40 15.34 5.75
N THR A 2 -16.19 15.75 4.52
CA THR A 2 -16.28 14.86 3.36
C THR A 2 -14.99 14.03 3.26
N PRO A 3 -15.08 12.71 2.98
CA PRO A 3 -13.90 11.89 2.74
C PRO A 3 -13.05 12.48 1.62
N ILE A 4 -11.73 12.41 1.76
CA ILE A 4 -10.80 12.88 0.74
C ILE A 4 -10.90 11.99 -0.50
N ASP A 5 -10.89 12.59 -1.67
CA ASP A 5 -10.91 11.93 -2.97
C ASP A 5 -9.55 12.10 -3.70
N PRO A 6 -9.36 11.51 -4.90
CA PRO A 6 -8.11 11.65 -5.65
C PRO A 6 -7.72 13.11 -5.93
N ALA A 7 -8.69 13.99 -6.19
CA ALA A 7 -8.41 15.42 -6.41
C ALA A 7 -7.93 16.11 -5.13
N GLY A 8 -8.46 15.72 -3.98
CA GLY A 8 -8.01 16.19 -2.67
C GLY A 8 -6.58 15.75 -2.36
N PHE A 9 -6.22 14.49 -2.67
CA PHE A 9 -4.82 14.02 -2.55
C PHE A 9 -3.88 14.77 -3.46
N GLU A 10 -4.26 15.01 -4.71
CA GLU A 10 -3.45 15.81 -5.65
C GLU A 10 -3.22 17.22 -5.11
N ALA A 11 -4.26 17.86 -4.53
CA ALA A 11 -4.14 19.19 -3.93
C ALA A 11 -3.18 19.20 -2.72
N LEU A 12 -3.25 18.17 -1.86
CA LEU A 12 -2.32 18.02 -0.73
C LEU A 12 -0.87 17.89 -1.18
N TYR A 13 -0.57 16.99 -2.13
CA TYR A 13 0.78 16.78 -2.63
C TYR A 13 1.32 17.94 -3.44
N ARG A 14 0.44 18.72 -4.07
CA ARG A 14 0.82 19.97 -4.75
C ARG A 14 1.21 21.06 -3.76
N ALA A 15 0.56 21.10 -2.59
CA ALA A 15 0.86 22.06 -1.53
C ALA A 15 2.10 21.67 -0.70
N ASP A 16 2.30 20.37 -0.46
CA ASP A 16 3.42 19.84 0.31
C ASP A 16 3.89 18.51 -0.33
N PRO A 17 5.17 18.38 -0.72
CA PRO A 17 5.70 17.16 -1.32
C PRO A 17 5.77 15.96 -0.36
N ASP A 18 5.59 16.17 0.96
CA ASP A 18 5.55 15.09 1.96
C ASP A 18 4.58 15.40 3.11
N PRO A 19 3.26 15.51 2.84
CA PRO A 19 2.27 16.02 3.79
C PRO A 19 2.16 15.20 5.07
N TRP A 20 2.58 13.94 5.04
CA TRP A 20 2.62 13.06 6.23
C TRP A 20 4.04 12.82 6.76
N ARG A 21 5.06 13.54 6.24
CA ARG A 21 6.48 13.39 6.63
C ARG A 21 6.96 11.96 6.56
N THR A 22 6.55 11.22 5.52
CA THR A 22 6.85 9.81 5.35
C THR A 22 8.35 9.54 5.20
N TRP A 23 9.12 10.51 4.72
CA TRP A 23 10.57 10.43 4.58
C TRP A 23 11.36 10.81 5.82
N SER A 24 10.86 11.75 6.63
CA SER A 24 11.60 12.38 7.73
C SER A 24 11.15 11.95 9.12
N SER A 25 9.90 11.50 9.29
CA SER A 25 9.36 11.13 10.61
C SER A 25 9.95 9.82 11.13
N PRO A 26 10.52 9.80 12.36
CA PRO A 26 10.94 8.55 13.01
C PRO A 26 9.79 7.55 13.19
N PHE A 27 8.57 8.04 13.40
CA PHE A 27 7.36 7.20 13.50
C PHE A 27 7.05 6.49 12.18
N GLU A 28 7.08 7.21 11.05
CA GLU A 28 6.88 6.61 9.73
C GLU A 28 8.03 5.67 9.36
N ALA A 29 9.26 6.00 9.73
CA ALA A 29 10.40 5.10 9.56
C ALA A 29 10.24 3.80 10.37
N HIS A 30 9.68 3.87 11.59
CA HIS A 30 9.38 2.69 12.41
C HIS A 30 8.28 1.83 11.76
N LYS A 31 7.16 2.42 11.34
CA LYS A 31 6.08 1.73 10.61
C LYS A 31 6.62 1.01 9.38
N ARG A 32 7.44 1.69 8.57
CA ARG A 32 8.07 1.13 7.38
C ARG A 32 8.98 -0.05 7.70
N ARG A 33 9.79 0.01 8.76
CA ARG A 33 10.60 -1.15 9.21
C ARG A 33 9.72 -2.37 9.54
N MET A 34 8.60 -2.17 10.23
CA MET A 34 7.66 -3.25 10.56
C MET A 34 6.99 -3.82 9.32
N LEU A 35 6.60 -2.97 8.37
CA LEU A 35 6.08 -3.38 7.07
C LEU A 35 7.11 -4.23 6.31
N LEU A 36 8.36 -3.79 6.23
CA LEU A 36 9.43 -4.53 5.55
C LEU A 36 9.74 -5.88 6.23
N ALA A 37 9.66 -5.95 7.55
CA ALA A 37 9.77 -7.22 8.28
C ALA A 37 8.63 -8.18 7.92
N ALA A 38 7.41 -7.66 7.78
CA ALA A 38 6.24 -8.42 7.37
C ALA A 38 6.32 -8.92 5.91
N CYS A 39 7.08 -8.27 5.03
CA CYS A 39 7.32 -8.73 3.67
C CYS A 39 8.05 -10.08 3.61
N GLY A 40 8.72 -10.50 4.68
CA GLY A 40 9.52 -11.74 4.73
C GLY A 40 10.97 -11.53 4.27
N PRO A 41 11.78 -12.57 4.35
CA PRO A 41 13.20 -12.49 3.99
C PRO A 41 13.43 -12.50 2.47
N GLY A 42 14.61 -12.01 2.07
CA GLY A 42 15.11 -12.10 0.70
C GLY A 42 14.53 -11.09 -0.27
N LYS A 43 14.79 -11.34 -1.55
CA LYS A 43 14.26 -10.55 -2.67
C LYS A 43 13.02 -11.22 -3.26
N HIS A 44 12.09 -10.40 -3.68
CA HIS A 44 10.89 -10.81 -4.41
C HIS A 44 11.07 -10.56 -5.92
N GLY A 45 10.50 -11.39 -6.76
CA GLY A 45 10.55 -11.22 -8.21
C GLY A 45 9.81 -9.97 -8.66
N ARG A 46 8.48 -9.98 -8.55
CA ARG A 46 7.61 -8.84 -8.87
C ARG A 46 6.90 -8.33 -7.62
N VAL A 47 7.05 -7.04 -7.37
CA VAL A 47 6.44 -6.35 -6.22
C VAL A 47 5.45 -5.30 -6.73
N LEU A 48 4.35 -5.12 -6.01
CA LEU A 48 3.37 -4.07 -6.25
C LEU A 48 3.18 -3.25 -4.97
N ASP A 49 3.38 -1.93 -5.08
CA ASP A 49 3.13 -0.95 -4.03
C ASP A 49 1.89 -0.13 -4.39
N LEU A 50 0.80 -0.29 -3.64
CA LEU A 50 -0.49 0.33 -3.90
C LEU A 50 -0.64 1.61 -3.09
N ALA A 51 -0.94 2.73 -3.76
CA ALA A 51 -0.96 4.09 -3.22
C ALA A 51 0.40 4.47 -2.62
N CYS A 52 1.40 4.54 -3.49
CA CYS A 52 2.80 4.69 -3.08
C CYS A 52 3.16 6.08 -2.57
N GLY A 53 2.30 7.08 -2.78
CA GLY A 53 2.51 8.46 -2.38
C GLY A 53 3.84 9.03 -2.89
N SER A 54 4.58 9.74 -2.04
CA SER A 54 5.90 10.30 -2.33
C SER A 54 7.04 9.26 -2.39
N GLY A 55 6.73 7.95 -2.34
CA GLY A 55 7.68 6.87 -2.64
C GLY A 55 8.57 6.40 -1.49
N ALA A 56 8.31 6.77 -0.24
CA ALA A 56 9.16 6.39 0.88
C ALA A 56 9.19 4.85 1.13
N THR A 57 8.05 4.19 1.03
CA THR A 57 7.94 2.73 1.10
C THR A 57 8.46 2.08 -0.18
N THR A 58 8.13 2.65 -1.34
CA THR A 58 8.62 2.22 -2.66
C THR A 58 10.14 2.13 -2.70
N ALA A 59 10.84 3.17 -2.23
CA ALA A 59 12.30 3.19 -2.19
C ALA A 59 12.89 2.02 -1.38
N ALA A 60 12.29 1.71 -0.23
CA ALA A 60 12.73 0.62 0.62
C ALA A 60 12.37 -0.78 0.06
N LEU A 61 11.24 -0.89 -0.65
CA LEU A 61 10.82 -2.11 -1.35
C LEU A 61 11.70 -2.39 -2.59
N ALA A 62 12.17 -1.35 -3.27
CA ALA A 62 13.01 -1.49 -4.46
C ALA A 62 14.30 -2.28 -4.17
N ASP A 63 14.89 -2.13 -2.98
CA ASP A 63 16.08 -2.86 -2.56
C ASP A 63 15.80 -4.38 -2.36
N ARG A 64 14.51 -4.75 -2.28
CA ARG A 64 14.00 -6.12 -2.08
C ARG A 64 13.23 -6.67 -3.28
N ALA A 65 13.22 -5.99 -4.40
CA ALA A 65 12.47 -6.36 -5.60
C ALA A 65 13.42 -6.58 -6.79
N LEU A 66 13.10 -7.53 -7.67
CA LEU A 66 13.70 -7.55 -9.01
C LEU A 66 12.98 -6.53 -9.92
N ARG A 67 11.66 -6.43 -9.81
CA ARG A 67 10.83 -5.44 -10.50
C ARG A 67 9.76 -4.92 -9.54
N LEU A 68 9.57 -3.62 -9.48
CA LEU A 68 8.60 -2.96 -8.62
C LEU A 68 7.67 -2.08 -9.44
N HIS A 69 6.37 -2.31 -9.33
CA HIS A 69 5.34 -1.40 -9.81
C HIS A 69 4.79 -0.60 -8.61
N ALA A 70 4.78 0.71 -8.74
CA ALA A 70 4.27 1.63 -7.73
C ALA A 70 3.13 2.46 -8.33
N VAL A 71 1.95 2.38 -7.75
CA VAL A 71 0.73 3.01 -8.26
C VAL A 71 0.29 4.12 -7.33
N ASP A 72 -0.03 5.28 -7.86
CA ASP A 72 -0.70 6.36 -7.12
C ASP A 72 -1.59 7.17 -8.06
N SER A 73 -2.65 7.78 -7.53
CA SER A 73 -3.53 8.66 -8.30
C SER A 73 -2.93 10.06 -8.52
N SER A 74 -2.12 10.55 -7.57
CA SER A 74 -1.55 11.88 -7.59
C SER A 74 -0.34 11.98 -8.51
N ALA A 75 -0.42 12.82 -9.52
CA ALA A 75 0.70 13.14 -10.41
C ALA A 75 1.84 13.83 -9.64
N SER A 76 1.49 14.74 -8.72
CA SER A 76 2.44 15.46 -7.87
C SER A 76 3.18 14.52 -6.91
N ALA A 77 2.49 13.57 -6.28
CA ALA A 77 3.13 12.53 -5.47
C ALA A 77 4.12 11.69 -6.29
N LEU A 78 3.70 11.25 -7.48
CA LEU A 78 4.55 10.45 -8.36
C LEU A 78 5.76 11.23 -8.90
N ALA A 79 5.66 12.54 -9.11
CA ALA A 79 6.80 13.37 -9.49
C ALA A 79 7.85 13.36 -8.39
N VAL A 80 7.45 13.57 -7.13
CA VAL A 80 8.33 13.48 -5.95
C VAL A 80 8.91 12.07 -5.80
N ALA A 81 8.09 11.03 -5.97
CA ALA A 81 8.53 9.64 -5.86
C ALA A 81 9.60 9.28 -6.91
N ARG A 82 9.43 9.73 -8.17
CA ARG A 82 10.42 9.53 -9.25
C ARG A 82 11.75 10.20 -8.93
N GLU A 83 11.71 11.45 -8.47
CA GLU A 83 12.91 12.20 -8.07
C GLU A 83 13.65 11.48 -6.91
N ARG A 84 12.94 11.15 -5.84
CA ARG A 84 13.52 10.51 -4.65
C ARG A 84 14.01 9.08 -4.90
N CYS A 85 13.45 8.40 -5.88
CA CYS A 85 13.83 7.04 -6.27
C CYS A 85 14.73 6.99 -7.52
N ALA A 86 15.24 8.11 -8.04
CA ALA A 86 15.95 8.19 -9.32
C ALA A 86 17.15 7.24 -9.46
N ALA A 87 17.81 6.92 -8.34
CA ALA A 87 18.93 5.97 -8.33
C ALA A 87 18.53 4.48 -8.50
N ARG A 88 17.22 4.17 -8.56
CA ARG A 88 16.68 2.81 -8.63
C ARG A 88 16.05 2.55 -10.00
N SER A 89 16.69 1.70 -10.80
CA SER A 89 16.24 1.39 -12.17
C SER A 89 15.14 0.32 -12.26
N ASN A 90 14.78 -0.32 -11.15
CA ASN A 90 13.83 -1.43 -11.11
C ASN A 90 12.39 -1.03 -10.76
N ILE A 91 12.08 0.29 -10.73
CA ILE A 91 10.76 0.82 -10.39
C ILE A 91 10.04 1.32 -11.64
N THR A 92 8.79 0.91 -11.80
CA THR A 92 7.84 1.48 -12.76
C THR A 92 6.73 2.20 -12.00
N PHE A 93 6.65 3.53 -12.14
CA PHE A 93 5.59 4.34 -11.56
C PHE A 93 4.39 4.42 -12.49
N ILE A 94 3.21 4.11 -11.99
CA ILE A 94 1.95 4.06 -12.73
C ILE A 94 0.99 5.07 -12.10
N GLN A 95 0.52 6.04 -12.88
CA GLN A 95 -0.52 6.96 -12.43
C GLN A 95 -1.90 6.37 -12.69
N GLY A 96 -2.76 6.39 -11.68
CA GLY A 96 -4.15 6.00 -11.84
C GLY A 96 -4.87 5.72 -10.53
N ASP A 97 -6.19 5.82 -10.59
CA ASP A 97 -7.07 5.62 -9.45
C ASP A 97 -7.30 4.13 -9.17
N LEU A 98 -7.19 3.75 -7.91
CA LEU A 98 -7.51 2.40 -7.46
C LEU A 98 -8.99 2.31 -7.06
N PRO A 99 -9.67 1.22 -7.45
CA PRO A 99 -9.18 -0.04 -8.00
C PRO A 99 -9.05 -0.11 -9.53
N GLU A 100 -9.45 0.89 -10.29
CA GLU A 100 -9.53 0.87 -11.75
C GLU A 100 -8.15 0.66 -12.40
N ALA A 101 -7.12 1.30 -11.87
CA ALA A 101 -5.74 1.21 -12.36
C ALA A 101 -4.95 0.03 -11.74
N MET A 102 -5.63 -0.96 -11.17
CA MET A 102 -4.96 -2.13 -10.57
C MET A 102 -4.15 -2.90 -11.64
N PRO A 103 -2.82 -2.97 -11.54
CA PRO A 103 -2.00 -3.65 -12.53
C PRO A 103 -2.22 -5.16 -12.53
N ARG A 104 -2.07 -5.78 -13.70
CA ARG A 104 -2.19 -7.24 -13.85
C ARG A 104 -0.97 -7.95 -13.27
N GLY A 105 -1.24 -9.01 -12.48
CA GLY A 105 -0.23 -9.89 -11.90
C GLY A 105 0.43 -10.84 -12.91
N PRO A 106 1.12 -11.89 -12.44
CA PRO A 106 1.25 -12.25 -11.02
C PRO A 106 2.30 -11.40 -10.27
N TYR A 107 2.07 -11.18 -8.96
CA TYR A 107 3.00 -10.52 -8.05
C TYR A 107 3.36 -11.44 -6.88
N ASP A 108 4.64 -11.50 -6.54
CA ASP A 108 5.15 -12.28 -5.41
C ASP A 108 4.90 -11.55 -4.08
N LEU A 109 4.86 -10.20 -4.15
CA LEU A 109 4.55 -9.35 -3.01
C LEU A 109 3.65 -8.20 -3.45
N ILE A 110 2.55 -7.99 -2.73
CA ILE A 110 1.68 -6.81 -2.84
C ILE A 110 1.69 -6.09 -1.50
N VAL A 111 1.97 -4.80 -1.51
CA VAL A 111 1.94 -3.94 -0.33
C VAL A 111 0.79 -2.95 -0.47
N MET A 112 -0.01 -2.81 0.58
CA MET A 112 -1.04 -1.80 0.72
C MET A 112 -0.90 -1.12 2.08
N SER A 113 -0.41 0.11 2.06
CA SER A 113 -0.21 0.91 3.25
C SER A 113 -1.09 2.17 3.20
N GLU A 114 -1.87 2.40 4.26
CA GLU A 114 -2.63 3.63 4.51
C GLU A 114 -3.61 4.04 3.36
N LEU A 115 -4.16 3.07 2.63
CA LEU A 115 -5.06 3.31 1.49
C LEU A 115 -6.53 2.98 1.77
N ALA A 116 -6.79 1.79 2.31
CA ALA A 116 -8.08 1.13 2.17
C ALA A 116 -9.25 1.89 2.80
N TYR A 117 -9.02 2.66 3.84
CA TYR A 117 -10.04 3.44 4.53
C TYR A 117 -10.48 4.71 3.78
N TYR A 118 -9.75 5.11 2.73
CA TYR A 118 -10.17 6.17 1.81
C TYR A 118 -11.12 5.67 0.72
N LEU A 119 -11.12 4.36 0.45
CA LEU A 119 -12.00 3.77 -0.55
C LEU A 119 -13.42 3.56 -0.01
N ARG A 120 -14.43 3.84 -0.82
CA ARG A 120 -15.80 3.44 -0.53
C ARG A 120 -15.94 1.91 -0.51
N PRO A 121 -16.91 1.33 0.23
CA PRO A 121 -17.04 -0.12 0.38
C PRO A 121 -17.00 -0.93 -0.91
N ARG A 122 -17.73 -0.49 -1.95
CA ARG A 122 -17.75 -1.18 -3.26
C ARG A 122 -16.41 -1.11 -4.00
N ALA A 123 -15.68 0.01 -3.88
CA ALA A 123 -14.34 0.16 -4.46
C ALA A 123 -13.34 -0.75 -3.75
N LEU A 124 -13.39 -0.80 -2.42
CA LEU A 124 -12.57 -1.73 -1.62
C LEU A 124 -12.81 -3.20 -2.01
N ASP A 125 -14.06 -3.61 -2.20
CA ASP A 125 -14.38 -4.97 -2.63
C ASP A 125 -13.83 -5.28 -4.03
N ARG A 126 -13.85 -4.31 -4.96
CA ARG A 126 -13.21 -4.46 -6.28
C ARG A 126 -11.70 -4.57 -6.17
N LEU A 127 -11.08 -3.73 -5.32
CA LEU A 127 -9.64 -3.78 -5.07
C LEU A 127 -9.22 -5.14 -4.50
N CYS A 128 -9.92 -5.66 -3.49
CA CYS A 128 -9.63 -6.98 -2.92
C CYS A 128 -9.70 -8.09 -3.98
N ARG A 129 -10.71 -8.09 -4.86
CA ARG A 129 -10.77 -9.04 -5.98
C ARG A 129 -9.62 -8.85 -6.99
N GLY A 130 -9.20 -7.61 -7.22
CA GLY A 130 -8.03 -7.30 -8.06
C GLY A 130 -6.75 -7.87 -7.47
N ILE A 131 -6.54 -7.65 -6.18
CA ILE A 131 -5.38 -8.16 -5.43
C ILE A 131 -5.35 -9.69 -5.46
N GLU A 132 -6.48 -10.34 -5.16
CA GLU A 132 -6.58 -11.80 -5.15
C GLU A 132 -6.18 -12.42 -6.50
N ARG A 133 -6.65 -11.83 -7.61
CA ARG A 133 -6.26 -12.27 -8.97
C ARG A 133 -4.81 -11.95 -9.31
N ALA A 134 -4.26 -10.86 -8.76
CA ALA A 134 -2.91 -10.40 -9.07
C ALA A 134 -1.82 -11.05 -8.20
N MET A 135 -2.17 -11.69 -7.08
CA MET A 135 -1.20 -12.44 -6.27
C MET A 135 -0.76 -13.72 -7.00
N ALA A 136 0.54 -13.98 -7.05
CA ALA A 136 1.08 -15.26 -7.48
C ALA A 136 0.66 -16.40 -6.51
N PRO A 137 0.61 -17.66 -6.95
CA PRO A 137 0.53 -18.80 -6.02
C PRO A 137 1.67 -18.70 -4.98
N GLY A 138 1.37 -18.82 -3.70
CA GLY A 138 2.33 -18.57 -2.61
C GLY A 138 2.74 -17.11 -2.40
N GLY A 139 2.28 -16.19 -3.25
CA GLY A 139 2.56 -14.78 -3.17
C GLY A 139 2.05 -14.17 -1.86
N ARG A 140 2.70 -13.11 -1.41
CA ARG A 140 2.43 -12.44 -0.14
C ARG A 140 1.73 -11.10 -0.34
N MET A 141 0.81 -10.77 0.55
CA MET A 141 0.25 -9.44 0.70
C MET A 141 0.58 -8.90 2.08
N VAL A 142 1.02 -7.65 2.15
CA VAL A 142 1.25 -6.91 3.41
C VAL A 142 0.30 -5.74 3.48
N LEU A 143 -0.41 -5.66 4.59
CA LEU A 143 -1.37 -4.62 4.93
C LEU A 143 -0.86 -3.83 6.11
N LEU A 144 -0.76 -2.52 6.00
CA LEU A 144 -0.48 -1.62 7.11
C LEU A 144 -1.52 -0.50 7.13
N HIS A 145 -2.24 -0.36 8.24
CA HIS A 145 -3.28 0.66 8.39
C HIS A 145 -3.31 1.21 9.81
N HIS A 146 -3.54 2.52 9.95
CA HIS A 146 -4.05 3.07 11.19
C HIS A 146 -5.35 2.38 11.58
N HIS A 147 -5.63 2.27 12.88
CA HIS A 147 -6.91 1.79 13.37
C HIS A 147 -7.70 2.82 14.19
N VAL A 148 -7.13 3.99 14.38
CA VAL A 148 -7.81 5.14 14.99
C VAL A 148 -8.61 5.91 13.95
N ARG A 149 -9.71 6.54 14.38
CA ARG A 149 -10.55 7.36 13.51
C ARG A 149 -9.86 8.68 13.18
N PHE A 150 -10.00 9.13 11.93
CA PHE A 150 -9.62 10.47 11.49
C PHE A 150 -10.64 11.02 10.47
N PRO A 151 -10.73 12.35 10.33
CA PRO A 151 -11.93 13.00 9.73
C PRO A 151 -12.12 12.76 8.24
N ASP A 152 -11.06 12.55 7.48
CA ASP A 152 -11.05 12.43 6.02
C ASP A 152 -11.16 10.98 5.52
N ALA A 153 -11.23 10.00 6.42
CA ALA A 153 -11.46 8.61 6.06
C ALA A 153 -12.91 8.36 5.61
N ALA A 154 -13.08 7.62 4.50
CA ALA A 154 -14.39 7.18 4.01
C ALA A 154 -15.01 6.06 4.84
N GLN A 155 -14.19 5.30 5.55
CA GLN A 155 -14.60 4.17 6.40
C GLN A 155 -13.79 4.15 7.69
N MET A 156 -14.32 3.52 8.74
CA MET A 156 -13.61 3.30 9.99
C MET A 156 -12.35 2.42 9.76
N PRO A 157 -11.14 2.90 10.02
CA PRO A 157 -9.91 2.18 9.68
C PRO A 157 -9.83 0.77 10.28
N ALA A 158 -10.23 0.61 11.54
CA ALA A 158 -10.25 -0.71 12.20
C ALA A 158 -11.21 -1.70 11.53
N ALA A 159 -12.38 -1.24 11.09
CA ALA A 159 -13.37 -2.07 10.40
C ALA A 159 -12.90 -2.47 8.99
N VAL A 160 -12.24 -1.56 8.28
CA VAL A 160 -11.69 -1.79 6.95
C VAL A 160 -10.65 -2.90 6.95
N HIS A 161 -9.70 -2.87 7.89
CA HIS A 161 -8.68 -3.91 8.00
C HIS A 161 -9.30 -5.29 8.20
N SER A 162 -10.24 -5.39 9.14
CA SER A 162 -10.97 -6.64 9.40
C SER A 162 -11.77 -7.12 8.19
N ARG A 163 -12.41 -6.20 7.44
CA ARG A 163 -13.14 -6.51 6.21
C ARG A 163 -12.24 -7.11 5.12
N ILE A 164 -11.04 -6.54 4.92
CA ILE A 164 -10.07 -7.07 3.97
C ILE A 164 -9.66 -8.49 4.36
N MET A 165 -9.31 -8.70 5.62
CA MET A 165 -8.88 -10.00 6.14
C MET A 165 -9.98 -11.07 6.00
N LEU A 166 -11.25 -10.69 6.28
CA LEU A 166 -12.40 -11.57 6.09
C LEU A 166 -12.63 -11.92 4.60
N ARG A 167 -12.46 -10.92 3.72
CA ARG A 167 -12.64 -11.09 2.28
C ARG A 167 -11.63 -12.05 1.67
N LEU A 168 -10.40 -12.07 2.20
CA LEU A 168 -9.32 -12.92 1.72
C LEU A 168 -9.22 -14.27 2.46
N ALA A 169 -9.98 -14.49 3.54
CA ALA A 169 -9.80 -15.62 4.46
C ALA A 169 -9.84 -17.01 3.79
N GLY A 170 -10.61 -17.17 2.68
CA GLY A 170 -10.70 -18.44 1.95
C GLY A 170 -9.52 -18.71 1.00
N SER A 171 -8.70 -17.69 0.69
CA SER A 171 -7.64 -17.77 -0.32
C SER A 171 -6.23 -17.56 0.24
N VAL A 172 -6.10 -17.20 1.52
CA VAL A 172 -4.82 -16.88 2.14
C VAL A 172 -4.64 -17.50 3.52
N VAL A 173 -3.37 -17.66 3.91
CA VAL A 173 -2.97 -18.00 5.28
C VAL A 173 -2.18 -16.85 5.89
N ARG A 174 -2.42 -16.58 7.19
CA ARG A 174 -1.72 -15.52 7.91
C ARG A 174 -0.26 -15.92 8.15
N ARG A 175 0.66 -14.97 7.93
CA ARG A 175 2.11 -15.15 8.08
C ARG A 175 2.75 -14.26 9.12
N HIS A 176 2.17 -13.07 9.35
CA HIS A 176 2.70 -12.10 10.31
C HIS A 176 1.57 -11.23 10.84
N THR A 177 1.67 -10.84 12.11
CA THR A 177 0.79 -9.85 12.73
C THR A 177 1.60 -9.00 13.68
N HIS A 178 1.52 -7.69 13.51
CA HIS A 178 1.99 -6.69 14.45
C HIS A 178 0.86 -5.71 14.73
N ARG A 179 0.63 -5.38 16.00
CA ARG A 179 -0.36 -4.39 16.42
C ARG A 179 0.25 -3.43 17.42
N ASP A 180 0.19 -2.16 17.07
CA ASP A 180 0.54 -1.04 17.91
C ASP A 180 -0.73 -0.35 18.44
N ARG A 181 -0.59 0.68 19.29
CA ARG A 181 -1.71 1.49 19.79
C ARG A 181 -2.45 2.23 18.69
N LEU A 182 -1.77 2.63 17.61
CA LEU A 182 -2.30 3.51 16.57
C LEU A 182 -2.50 2.80 15.23
N TRP A 183 -1.76 1.72 14.95
CA TRP A 183 -1.75 1.05 13.66
C TRP A 183 -1.58 -0.47 13.78
N ARG A 184 -1.83 -1.15 12.68
CA ARG A 184 -1.69 -2.60 12.57
C ARG A 184 -1.02 -2.96 11.24
N CYS A 185 -0.13 -3.94 11.28
CA CYS A 185 0.50 -4.53 10.11
C CYS A 185 0.24 -6.04 10.10
N GLU A 186 -0.30 -6.55 9.01
CA GLU A 186 -0.50 -7.98 8.80
C GLU A 186 0.07 -8.42 7.45
N ALA A 187 0.65 -9.62 7.43
CA ALA A 187 0.99 -10.30 6.20
C ALA A 187 0.23 -11.61 6.06
N VAL A 188 -0.25 -11.85 4.84
CA VAL A 188 -0.90 -13.09 4.43
C VAL A 188 -0.18 -13.65 3.20
N ALA A 189 -0.23 -14.96 3.00
CA ALA A 189 0.25 -15.61 1.79
C ALA A 189 -0.90 -16.33 1.09
N ARG A 190 -0.98 -16.23 -0.24
CA ARG A 190 -1.94 -16.97 -1.04
C ARG A 190 -1.72 -18.46 -0.89
N ILE A 191 -2.79 -19.21 -0.69
CA ILE A 191 -2.76 -20.68 -0.73
C ILE A 191 -2.39 -21.11 -2.17
N ALA A 192 -1.50 -22.10 -2.28
CA ALA A 192 -1.05 -22.63 -3.56
C ALA A 192 -2.17 -23.34 -4.32
#